data_eba51c42a861424fd4a534bc03918eec
#
_entry.id   eba51c42a861424fd4a534bc03918eec
#
_cell.length_a   1.000
_cell.length_b   1.000
_cell.length_c   1.000
_cell.angle_alpha   90.00
_cell.angle_beta   90.00
_cell.angle_gamma   90.00
#
_symmetry.space_group_name_H-M   'P 1'
#
loop_
_entity.id
_entity.type
_entity.pdbx_description
1 polymer ?
#
loop_
_entity_poly.entity_id
_entity_poly.type
_entity_poly.pdbx_seq_one_letter_code
_entity_poly.pdbx_strand_id
1 'polypeptide(L)'
;MGKDDVKLLSMWASPFCMRVKVALAEKDIAYEEILENNLLGGKTELLLKSNPVHQQVPVLLHDNKPILESTNIITYIDEVWPSKPLLPTCAYEKARAQFWADYIDRKVHSAGRAIWTAKGEDEVEAAKASFLDILKFLDGTLAEKDYFAGDNFGFVDILLVGLTSWFPAYEKYGSFKVEDHYPKLAAWITRVHVRESVSESLANPEKILNFVVMLRQMFGVE
;
A
#
# COMPACT_ATOMS: atom_id res chain seq x y z
N MET A 1 -22.77 6.59 -22.64
CA MET A 1 -22.03 7.23 -21.54
C MET A 1 -20.67 7.60 -22.10
N GLY A 2 -20.22 8.85 -21.93
CA GLY A 2 -18.85 9.25 -22.29
C GLY A 2 -17.88 8.40 -21.48
N LYS A 3 -16.70 8.13 -22.03
CA LYS A 3 -15.63 7.43 -21.30
C LYS A 3 -15.16 8.37 -20.20
N ASP A 4 -15.23 7.93 -18.94
CA ASP A 4 -14.76 8.71 -17.81
C ASP A 4 -13.26 9.04 -18.01
N ASP A 5 -12.85 10.29 -17.80
CA ASP A 5 -11.45 10.71 -17.85
C ASP A 5 -10.80 10.46 -16.48
N VAL A 6 -10.15 9.31 -16.35
CA VAL A 6 -9.51 8.89 -15.11
C VAL A 6 -7.99 8.94 -15.26
N LYS A 7 -7.33 9.72 -14.39
CA LYS A 7 -5.86 9.82 -14.35
C LYS A 7 -5.35 9.60 -12.94
N LEU A 8 -4.19 8.98 -12.82
CA LEU A 8 -3.54 8.72 -11.54
C LEU A 8 -2.15 9.37 -11.52
N LEU A 9 -1.98 10.40 -10.69
CA LEU A 9 -0.64 10.89 -10.35
C LEU A 9 -0.01 9.87 -9.39
N SER A 10 1.12 9.33 -9.79
CA SER A 10 1.72 8.14 -9.17
C SER A 10 3.23 8.24 -9.08
N MET A 11 3.81 7.44 -8.20
CA MET A 11 5.25 7.19 -8.09
C MET A 11 5.48 5.68 -7.97
N TRP A 12 6.38 5.16 -8.79
CA TRP A 12 6.56 3.72 -8.98
C TRP A 12 6.87 2.93 -7.69
N ALA A 13 7.60 3.53 -6.73
CA ALA A 13 7.94 2.87 -5.46
C ALA A 13 6.92 3.13 -4.35
N SER A 14 5.91 3.99 -4.56
CA SER A 14 4.95 4.32 -3.51
C SER A 14 3.98 3.17 -3.24
N PRO A 15 3.99 2.59 -2.02
CA PRO A 15 3.04 1.55 -1.66
C PRO A 15 1.59 2.07 -1.70
N PHE A 16 1.40 3.35 -1.45
CA PHE A 16 0.10 4.02 -1.49
C PHE A 16 -0.43 4.19 -2.92
N CYS A 17 0.46 4.35 -3.92
CA CYS A 17 0.07 4.33 -5.33
C CYS A 17 -0.25 2.91 -5.79
N MET A 18 0.54 1.92 -5.38
CA MET A 18 0.33 0.52 -5.77
C MET A 18 -1.07 0.03 -5.38
N ARG A 19 -1.54 0.32 -4.16
CA ARG A 19 -2.87 -0.11 -3.73
C ARG A 19 -4.01 0.56 -4.50
N VAL A 20 -3.84 1.79 -4.98
CA VAL A 20 -4.83 2.44 -5.87
C VAL A 20 -4.82 1.78 -7.24
N LYS A 21 -3.65 1.42 -7.78
CA LYS A 21 -3.55 0.66 -9.03
C LYS A 21 -4.26 -0.69 -8.92
N VAL A 22 -4.04 -1.42 -7.81
CA VAL A 22 -4.74 -2.69 -7.56
C VAL A 22 -6.25 -2.48 -7.53
N ALA A 23 -6.75 -1.44 -6.86
CA ALA A 23 -8.19 -1.16 -6.81
C ALA A 23 -8.78 -0.84 -8.18
N LEU A 24 -8.08 -0.04 -9.01
CA LEU A 24 -8.49 0.26 -10.38
C LEU A 24 -8.51 -1.00 -11.25
N ALA A 25 -7.50 -1.87 -11.12
CA ALA A 25 -7.43 -3.14 -11.83
C ALA A 25 -8.53 -4.12 -11.41
N GLU A 26 -8.83 -4.27 -10.11
CA GLU A 26 -9.92 -5.12 -9.62
C GLU A 26 -11.30 -4.67 -10.14
N LYS A 27 -11.44 -3.39 -10.45
CA LYS A 27 -12.67 -2.79 -11.00
C LYS A 27 -12.68 -2.72 -12.54
N ASP A 28 -11.64 -3.19 -13.23
CA ASP A 28 -11.45 -3.06 -14.69
C ASP A 28 -11.53 -1.61 -15.18
N ILE A 29 -11.04 -0.65 -14.38
CA ILE A 29 -11.08 0.78 -14.72
C ILE A 29 -9.81 1.16 -15.48
N ALA A 30 -9.96 1.57 -16.73
CA ALA A 30 -8.86 2.13 -17.51
C ALA A 30 -8.53 3.55 -17.03
N TYR A 31 -7.25 3.85 -16.90
CA TYR A 31 -6.75 5.16 -16.47
C TYR A 31 -5.46 5.54 -17.20
N GLU A 32 -5.14 6.82 -17.21
CA GLU A 32 -3.84 7.34 -17.61
C GLU A 32 -2.95 7.47 -16.36
N GLU A 33 -1.76 6.86 -16.37
CA GLU A 33 -0.79 7.05 -15.30
C GLU A 33 0.14 8.23 -15.61
N ILE A 34 0.20 9.20 -14.69
CA ILE A 34 1.10 10.36 -14.74
C ILE A 34 2.14 10.19 -13.65
N LEU A 35 3.39 9.95 -14.05
CA LEU A 35 4.48 9.66 -13.11
C LEU A 35 5.08 10.95 -12.53
N GLU A 36 5.09 11.04 -11.21
CA GLU A 36 5.84 12.01 -10.43
C GLU A 36 7.26 11.47 -10.16
N ASN A 37 8.17 11.69 -11.12
CA ASN A 37 9.51 11.07 -11.10
C ASN A 37 10.49 11.75 -10.16
N ASN A 38 10.18 12.96 -9.66
CA ASN A 38 11.15 13.78 -8.91
C ASN A 38 10.59 14.26 -7.56
N LEU A 39 9.96 13.38 -6.80
CA LEU A 39 9.42 13.74 -5.47
C LEU A 39 10.50 14.22 -4.48
N LEU A 40 11.76 13.87 -4.70
CA LEU A 40 12.90 14.28 -3.86
C LEU A 40 13.52 15.61 -4.33
N GLY A 41 13.35 15.98 -5.60
CA GLY A 41 13.99 17.16 -6.21
C GLY A 41 13.06 18.29 -6.62
N GLY A 42 11.76 18.07 -6.55
CA GLY A 42 10.74 19.07 -6.92
C GLY A 42 9.47 18.41 -7.42
N LYS A 43 8.34 18.90 -6.97
CA LYS A 43 7.01 18.39 -7.32
C LYS A 43 6.49 19.12 -8.55
N THR A 44 5.73 18.43 -9.41
CA THR A 44 5.14 19.07 -10.59
C THR A 44 4.08 20.09 -10.20
N GLU A 45 3.84 21.08 -11.08
CA GLU A 45 2.75 22.05 -10.90
C GLU A 45 1.39 21.37 -10.80
N LEU A 46 1.21 20.27 -11.54
CA LEU A 46 -0.02 19.50 -11.52
C LEU A 46 -0.25 18.88 -10.13
N LEU A 47 0.76 18.28 -9.52
CA LEU A 47 0.67 17.74 -8.17
C LEU A 47 0.40 18.83 -7.13
N LEU A 48 1.13 19.94 -7.20
CA LEU A 48 0.97 21.06 -6.27
C LEU A 48 -0.42 21.68 -6.36
N LYS A 49 -0.99 21.78 -7.57
CA LYS A 49 -2.35 22.27 -7.81
C LYS A 49 -3.42 21.30 -7.34
N SER A 50 -3.21 20.00 -7.60
CA SER A 50 -4.20 18.96 -7.31
C SER A 50 -4.22 18.55 -5.83
N ASN A 51 -3.07 18.62 -5.15
CA ASN A 51 -2.92 18.31 -3.71
C ASN A 51 -2.11 19.41 -2.99
N PRO A 52 -2.64 20.62 -2.82
CA PRO A 52 -1.89 21.73 -2.21
C PRO A 52 -1.62 21.53 -0.72
N VAL A 53 -2.39 20.67 -0.04
CA VAL A 53 -2.28 20.45 1.42
C VAL A 53 -1.12 19.51 1.74
N HIS A 54 -1.14 18.28 1.21
CA HIS A 54 -0.11 17.28 1.51
C HIS A 54 0.99 17.22 0.45
N GLN A 55 0.68 17.64 -0.78
CA GLN A 55 1.61 17.61 -1.91
C GLN A 55 2.23 16.22 -2.13
N GLN A 56 1.43 15.18 -1.98
CA GLN A 56 1.83 13.78 -2.04
C GLN A 56 0.99 13.01 -3.06
N VAL A 57 1.57 11.94 -3.59
CA VAL A 57 0.88 10.93 -4.40
C VAL A 57 0.43 9.78 -3.49
N PRO A 58 -0.63 9.02 -3.88
CA PRO A 58 -1.41 9.16 -5.12
C PRO A 58 -2.39 10.34 -5.11
N VAL A 59 -2.71 10.83 -6.31
CA VAL A 59 -3.86 11.68 -6.57
C VAL A 59 -4.65 11.06 -7.72
N LEU A 60 -5.92 10.75 -7.52
CA LEU A 60 -6.81 10.34 -8.60
C LEU A 60 -7.51 11.58 -9.15
N LEU A 61 -7.40 11.81 -10.44
CA LEU A 61 -8.19 12.82 -11.15
C LEU A 61 -9.33 12.12 -11.90
N HIS A 62 -10.56 12.42 -11.54
CA HIS A 62 -11.76 11.96 -12.25
C HIS A 62 -12.47 13.16 -12.83
N ASP A 63 -12.52 13.26 -14.14
CA ASP A 63 -13.00 14.46 -14.87
C ASP A 63 -12.32 15.75 -14.36
N ASN A 64 -11.00 15.69 -14.19
CA ASN A 64 -10.14 16.74 -13.64
C ASN A 64 -10.46 17.16 -12.19
N LYS A 65 -11.27 16.41 -11.43
CA LYS A 65 -11.53 16.64 -10.02
C LYS A 65 -10.58 15.77 -9.18
N PRO A 66 -9.75 16.36 -8.32
CA PRO A 66 -8.79 15.59 -7.53
C PRO A 66 -9.44 14.90 -6.34
N ILE A 67 -9.16 13.62 -6.18
CA ILE A 67 -9.45 12.81 -5.01
C ILE A 67 -8.12 12.45 -4.37
N LEU A 68 -8.01 12.67 -3.06
CA LEU A 68 -6.77 12.58 -2.30
C LEU A 68 -6.87 11.48 -1.25
N GLU A 69 -5.70 11.03 -0.74
CA GLU A 69 -5.54 9.96 0.24
C GLU A 69 -5.95 8.59 -0.31
N SER A 70 -4.99 7.69 -0.39
CA SER A 70 -5.16 6.41 -1.09
C SER A 70 -6.32 5.57 -0.55
N THR A 71 -6.57 5.57 0.76
CA THR A 71 -7.71 4.88 1.37
C THR A 71 -9.03 5.52 0.96
N ASN A 72 -9.09 6.86 0.94
CA ASN A 72 -10.24 7.61 0.45
C ASN A 72 -10.46 7.42 -1.06
N ILE A 73 -9.38 7.41 -1.86
CA ILE A 73 -9.43 7.11 -3.30
C ILE A 73 -10.05 5.74 -3.55
N ILE A 74 -9.64 4.69 -2.82
CA ILE A 74 -10.18 3.34 -2.99
C ILE A 74 -11.66 3.28 -2.61
N THR A 75 -12.06 3.98 -1.54
CA THR A 75 -13.48 4.12 -1.17
C THR A 75 -14.29 4.81 -2.25
N TYR A 76 -13.76 5.92 -2.81
CA TYR A 76 -14.38 6.63 -3.92
C TYR A 76 -14.55 5.75 -5.16
N ILE A 77 -13.49 5.00 -5.53
CA ILE A 77 -13.54 4.05 -6.64
C ILE A 77 -14.64 3.01 -6.42
N ASP A 78 -14.78 2.49 -5.20
CA ASP A 78 -15.79 1.49 -4.89
C ASP A 78 -17.23 2.03 -4.98
N GLU A 79 -17.44 3.29 -4.60
CA GLU A 79 -18.75 3.95 -4.65
C GLU A 79 -19.15 4.37 -6.07
N VAL A 80 -18.21 4.88 -6.88
CA VAL A 80 -18.49 5.38 -8.23
C VAL A 80 -18.68 4.23 -9.22
N TRP A 81 -17.92 3.15 -9.07
CA TRP A 81 -18.03 1.94 -9.90
C TRP A 81 -18.49 0.75 -9.05
N PRO A 82 -19.80 0.60 -8.78
CA PRO A 82 -20.33 -0.36 -7.81
C PRO A 82 -20.24 -1.83 -8.24
N SER A 83 -19.85 -2.12 -9.48
CA SER A 83 -19.57 -3.49 -9.91
C SER A 83 -18.36 -4.04 -9.15
N LYS A 84 -18.39 -5.33 -8.75
CA LYS A 84 -17.31 -5.97 -7.97
C LYS A 84 -16.96 -5.19 -6.69
N PRO A 85 -17.85 -5.12 -5.68
CA PRO A 85 -17.64 -4.31 -4.49
C PRO A 85 -16.39 -4.75 -3.73
N LEU A 86 -15.56 -3.77 -3.32
CA LEU A 86 -14.34 -3.98 -2.53
C LEU A 86 -14.63 -3.92 -1.03
N LEU A 87 -15.58 -3.08 -0.63
CA LEU A 87 -16.05 -2.94 0.74
C LEU A 87 -17.26 -3.84 1.01
N PRO A 88 -17.39 -4.39 2.23
CA PRO A 88 -18.58 -5.11 2.63
C PRO A 88 -19.85 -4.24 2.57
N THR A 89 -20.98 -4.84 2.22
CA THR A 89 -22.29 -4.16 2.22
C THR A 89 -22.88 -4.03 3.62
N CYS A 90 -22.55 -4.97 4.54
CA CYS A 90 -22.95 -4.88 5.93
C CYS A 90 -22.24 -3.72 6.63
N ALA A 91 -22.99 -2.83 7.26
CA ALA A 91 -22.45 -1.64 7.93
C ALA A 91 -21.43 -1.98 9.03
N TYR A 92 -21.66 -3.07 9.78
CA TYR A 92 -20.72 -3.51 10.81
C TYR A 92 -19.40 -4.00 10.22
N GLU A 93 -19.45 -4.85 9.19
CA GLU A 93 -18.24 -5.35 8.51
C GLU A 93 -17.51 -4.20 7.77
N LYS A 94 -18.25 -3.24 7.20
CA LYS A 94 -17.66 -2.02 6.62
C LYS A 94 -16.90 -1.22 7.69
N ALA A 95 -17.48 -1.03 8.87
CA ALA A 95 -16.82 -0.34 9.98
C ALA A 95 -15.56 -1.08 10.45
N ARG A 96 -15.59 -2.42 10.51
CA ARG A 96 -14.41 -3.24 10.80
C ARG A 96 -13.32 -3.10 9.73
N ALA A 97 -13.70 -3.10 8.45
CA ALA A 97 -12.75 -2.89 7.37
C ALA A 97 -12.08 -1.51 7.45
N GLN A 98 -12.83 -0.47 7.79
CA GLN A 98 -12.30 0.89 8.02
C GLN A 98 -11.38 0.97 9.24
N PHE A 99 -11.68 0.24 10.32
CA PHE A 99 -10.76 0.13 11.47
C PHE A 99 -9.40 -0.47 11.05
N TRP A 100 -9.41 -1.57 10.26
CA TRP A 100 -8.18 -2.18 9.78
C TRP A 100 -7.44 -1.30 8.78
N ALA A 101 -8.17 -0.51 7.98
CA ALA A 101 -7.58 0.51 7.11
C ALA A 101 -6.76 1.54 7.90
N ASP A 102 -7.36 2.11 8.94
CA ASP A 102 -6.68 3.07 9.83
C ASP A 102 -5.46 2.43 10.53
N TYR A 103 -5.61 1.18 11.00
CA TYR A 103 -4.51 0.44 11.62
C TYR A 103 -3.33 0.23 10.65
N ILE A 104 -3.59 -0.20 9.42
CA ILE A 104 -2.57 -0.42 8.38
C ILE A 104 -1.88 0.91 8.06
N ASP A 105 -2.65 1.97 7.82
CA ASP A 105 -2.12 3.28 7.43
C ASP A 105 -1.23 3.90 8.51
N ARG A 106 -1.65 3.80 9.76
CA ARG A 106 -0.91 4.41 10.88
C ARG A 106 0.29 3.60 11.33
N LYS A 107 0.29 2.27 11.13
CA LYS A 107 1.25 1.40 11.81
C LYS A 107 2.25 0.73 10.86
N VAL A 108 1.76 0.07 9.81
CA VAL A 108 2.60 -0.88 9.06
C VAL A 108 3.75 -0.19 8.33
N HIS A 109 3.45 0.85 7.54
CA HIS A 109 4.48 1.55 6.77
C HIS A 109 5.51 2.26 7.66
N SER A 110 5.05 2.96 8.71
CA SER A 110 5.94 3.71 9.60
C SER A 110 6.87 2.79 10.39
N ALA A 111 6.36 1.66 10.90
CA ALA A 111 7.17 0.68 11.61
C ALA A 111 8.17 -0.03 10.70
N GLY A 112 7.74 -0.42 9.49
CA GLY A 112 8.66 -1.00 8.50
C GLY A 112 9.75 -0.02 8.07
N ARG A 113 9.41 1.27 7.88
CA ARG A 113 10.38 2.31 7.60
C ARG A 113 11.40 2.47 8.72
N ALA A 114 10.97 2.42 9.98
CA ALA A 114 11.85 2.55 11.13
C ALA A 114 12.99 1.51 11.12
N ILE A 115 12.75 0.29 10.63
CA ILE A 115 13.77 -0.76 10.55
C ILE A 115 14.94 -0.35 9.65
N TRP A 116 14.66 0.12 8.42
CA TRP A 116 15.72 0.45 7.48
C TRP A 116 16.29 1.87 7.65
N THR A 117 15.69 2.70 8.52
CA THR A 117 16.25 4.02 8.90
C THR A 117 16.98 4.01 10.23
N ALA A 118 16.95 2.91 10.97
CA ALA A 118 17.65 2.76 12.23
C ALA A 118 19.18 2.81 12.07
N LYS A 119 19.88 3.40 13.06
CA LYS A 119 21.33 3.67 13.04
C LYS A 119 22.12 2.83 14.06
N GLY A 120 21.71 1.67 14.36
CA GLY A 120 22.43 0.79 15.31
C GLY A 120 21.62 -0.44 15.62
N GLU A 121 22.29 -1.47 16.15
CA GLU A 121 21.65 -2.76 16.42
C GLU A 121 20.46 -2.63 17.38
N ASP A 122 20.58 -1.87 18.46
CA ASP A 122 19.50 -1.70 19.43
C ASP A 122 18.27 -1.02 18.81
N GLU A 123 18.47 -0.02 17.95
CA GLU A 123 17.37 0.64 17.24
C GLU A 123 16.70 -0.28 16.21
N VAL A 124 17.50 -1.08 15.48
CA VAL A 124 16.99 -2.08 14.54
C VAL A 124 16.15 -3.13 15.27
N GLU A 125 16.65 -3.68 16.40
CA GLU A 125 15.92 -4.67 17.17
C GLU A 125 14.61 -4.12 17.75
N ALA A 126 14.61 -2.89 18.27
CA ALA A 126 13.41 -2.24 18.75
C ALA A 126 12.37 -1.99 17.63
N ALA A 127 12.82 -1.52 16.46
CA ALA A 127 11.97 -1.30 15.30
C ALA A 127 11.41 -2.63 14.76
N LYS A 128 12.23 -3.68 14.67
CA LYS A 128 11.80 -5.02 14.28
C LYS A 128 10.74 -5.57 15.24
N ALA A 129 10.98 -5.50 16.55
CA ALA A 129 10.02 -5.97 17.55
C ALA A 129 8.68 -5.25 17.39
N SER A 130 8.69 -3.92 17.23
CA SER A 130 7.48 -3.14 16.99
C SER A 130 6.76 -3.54 15.70
N PHE A 131 7.49 -3.77 14.61
CA PHE A 131 6.90 -4.22 13.33
C PHE A 131 6.27 -5.61 13.46
N LEU A 132 6.96 -6.55 14.09
CA LEU A 132 6.46 -7.91 14.32
C LEU A 132 5.20 -7.87 15.20
N ASP A 133 5.16 -7.08 16.27
CA ASP A 133 3.95 -6.92 17.09
C ASP A 133 2.75 -6.39 16.28
N ILE A 134 2.99 -5.49 15.32
CA ILE A 134 1.94 -5.00 14.42
C ILE A 134 1.43 -6.12 13.50
N LEU A 135 2.33 -6.91 12.90
CA LEU A 135 1.96 -8.02 12.02
C LEU A 135 1.22 -9.13 12.77
N LYS A 136 1.49 -9.34 14.05
CA LYS A 136 0.77 -10.30 14.90
C LYS A 136 -0.74 -10.08 14.91
N PHE A 137 -1.19 -8.83 14.98
CA PHE A 137 -2.62 -8.53 14.95
C PHE A 137 -3.23 -8.77 13.56
N LEU A 138 -2.49 -8.53 12.49
CA LEU A 138 -2.93 -8.82 11.13
C LEU A 138 -3.02 -10.33 10.89
N ASP A 139 -2.01 -11.09 11.29
CA ASP A 139 -2.01 -12.56 11.20
C ASP A 139 -3.19 -13.17 11.99
N GLY A 140 -3.42 -12.68 13.23
CA GLY A 140 -4.54 -13.12 14.05
C GLY A 140 -5.92 -12.75 13.47
N THR A 141 -6.01 -11.64 12.73
CA THR A 141 -7.25 -11.21 12.06
C THR A 141 -7.53 -12.03 10.81
N LEU A 142 -6.49 -12.36 10.06
CA LEU A 142 -6.57 -13.26 8.92
C LEU A 142 -7.05 -14.65 9.38
N ALA A 143 -6.50 -15.17 10.49
CA ALA A 143 -6.82 -16.48 11.07
C ALA A 143 -6.75 -17.60 10.03
N GLU A 144 -7.85 -18.34 9.82
CA GLU A 144 -7.94 -19.44 8.84
C GLU A 144 -8.60 -19.00 7.52
N LYS A 145 -8.76 -17.69 7.29
CA LYS A 145 -9.40 -17.16 6.10
C LYS A 145 -8.40 -17.02 4.95
N ASP A 146 -8.90 -17.09 3.75
CA ASP A 146 -8.09 -16.82 2.56
C ASP A 146 -7.73 -15.33 2.41
N TYR A 147 -8.65 -14.45 2.79
CA TYR A 147 -8.52 -12.99 2.75
C TYR A 147 -9.08 -12.34 4.00
N PHE A 148 -8.79 -11.08 4.24
CA PHE A 148 -9.26 -10.37 5.45
C PHE A 148 -10.79 -10.28 5.55
N ALA A 149 -11.50 -10.26 4.43
CA ALA A 149 -12.97 -10.30 4.37
C ALA A 149 -13.57 -11.72 4.33
N GLY A 150 -12.75 -12.77 4.40
CA GLY A 150 -13.18 -14.17 4.28
C GLY A 150 -12.70 -14.79 2.98
N ASP A 151 -13.63 -15.20 2.11
CA ASP A 151 -13.30 -15.89 0.86
C ASP A 151 -13.00 -14.95 -0.32
N ASN A 152 -13.18 -13.65 -0.13
CA ASN A 152 -13.04 -12.67 -1.20
C ASN A 152 -11.91 -11.68 -0.91
N PHE A 153 -11.07 -11.45 -1.92
CA PHE A 153 -10.11 -10.36 -1.93
C PHE A 153 -10.84 -9.01 -1.92
N GLY A 154 -10.51 -8.14 -0.99
CA GLY A 154 -11.26 -6.91 -0.79
C GLY A 154 -10.44 -5.75 -0.25
N PHE A 155 -11.14 -4.77 0.31
CA PHE A 155 -10.61 -3.49 0.73
C PHE A 155 -9.37 -3.58 1.63
N VAL A 156 -9.43 -4.39 2.68
CA VAL A 156 -8.31 -4.54 3.63
C VAL A 156 -7.10 -5.21 2.97
N ASP A 157 -7.35 -6.21 2.11
CA ASP A 157 -6.31 -6.88 1.34
C ASP A 157 -5.59 -5.90 0.42
N ILE A 158 -6.36 -5.06 -0.30
CA ILE A 158 -5.81 -4.03 -1.21
C ILE A 158 -4.93 -3.03 -0.45
N LEU A 159 -5.35 -2.62 0.74
CA LEU A 159 -4.59 -1.67 1.55
C LEU A 159 -3.26 -2.26 2.02
N LEU A 160 -3.25 -3.51 2.44
CA LEU A 160 -2.05 -4.16 2.95
C LEU A 160 -1.11 -4.61 1.81
N VAL A 161 -1.66 -5.15 0.71
CA VAL A 161 -0.83 -5.70 -0.38
C VAL A 161 0.08 -4.65 -1.02
N GLY A 162 -0.35 -3.40 -1.11
CA GLY A 162 0.50 -2.30 -1.61
C GLY A 162 1.80 -2.12 -0.83
N LEU A 163 1.83 -2.53 0.44
CA LEU A 163 3.02 -2.44 1.30
C LEU A 163 3.96 -3.65 1.16
N THR A 164 3.48 -4.78 0.66
CA THR A 164 4.25 -6.05 0.65
C THR A 164 5.49 -6.02 -0.23
N SER A 165 5.54 -5.19 -1.27
CA SER A 165 6.76 -4.98 -2.07
C SER A 165 7.94 -4.44 -1.26
N TRP A 166 7.68 -3.82 -0.11
CA TRP A 166 8.70 -3.27 0.79
C TRP A 166 9.15 -4.26 1.87
N PHE A 167 8.39 -5.33 2.12
CA PHE A 167 8.70 -6.32 3.15
C PHE A 167 10.09 -6.94 3.01
N PRO A 168 10.59 -7.30 1.79
CA PRO A 168 11.95 -7.81 1.64
C PRO A 168 13.05 -6.84 2.10
N ALA A 169 12.81 -5.52 2.01
CA ALA A 169 13.73 -4.54 2.57
C ALA A 169 13.67 -4.52 4.11
N TYR A 170 12.47 -4.62 4.70
CA TYR A 170 12.30 -4.69 6.15
C TYR A 170 12.94 -5.96 6.71
N GLU A 171 12.72 -7.10 6.06
CA GLU A 171 13.35 -8.39 6.41
C GLU A 171 14.88 -8.33 6.34
N LYS A 172 15.43 -7.76 5.26
CA LYS A 172 16.87 -7.65 5.07
C LYS A 172 17.52 -6.82 6.18
N TYR A 173 17.00 -5.63 6.43
CA TYR A 173 17.60 -4.70 7.40
C TYR A 173 17.28 -5.04 8.84
N GLY A 174 16.18 -5.77 9.10
CA GLY A 174 15.81 -6.28 10.42
C GLY A 174 16.33 -7.70 10.71
N SER A 175 16.99 -8.36 9.74
CA SER A 175 17.50 -9.74 9.87
C SER A 175 16.44 -10.73 10.36
N PHE A 176 15.26 -10.75 9.74
CA PHE A 176 14.16 -11.67 10.03
C PHE A 176 13.43 -12.09 8.75
N LYS A 177 12.51 -13.04 8.87
CA LYS A 177 11.54 -13.40 7.82
C LYS A 177 10.13 -13.35 8.39
N VAL A 178 9.20 -12.80 7.63
CA VAL A 178 7.77 -12.77 8.02
C VAL A 178 7.23 -14.19 8.16
N GLU A 179 7.64 -15.11 7.29
CA GLU A 179 7.21 -16.52 7.29
C GLU A 179 7.59 -17.27 8.57
N ASP A 180 8.73 -16.94 9.21
CA ASP A 180 9.19 -17.57 10.44
C ASP A 180 8.31 -17.22 11.65
N HIS A 181 7.66 -16.06 11.61
CA HIS A 181 6.83 -15.55 12.69
C HIS A 181 5.32 -15.67 12.42
N TYR A 182 4.90 -15.47 11.17
CA TYR A 182 3.50 -15.34 10.76
C TYR A 182 3.22 -16.12 9.47
N PRO A 183 3.19 -17.47 9.54
CA PRO A 183 3.03 -18.32 8.36
C PRO A 183 1.70 -18.12 7.62
N LYS A 184 0.63 -17.72 8.31
CA LYS A 184 -0.67 -17.42 7.68
C LYS A 184 -0.59 -16.15 6.85
N LEU A 185 0.04 -15.12 7.38
CA LEU A 185 0.26 -13.87 6.64
C LEU A 185 1.19 -14.10 5.44
N ALA A 186 2.24 -14.92 5.59
CA ALA A 186 3.14 -15.29 4.48
C ALA A 186 2.39 -16.06 3.38
N ALA A 187 1.53 -17.01 3.76
CA ALA A 187 0.67 -17.73 2.82
C ALA A 187 -0.31 -16.79 2.10
N TRP A 188 -0.88 -15.81 2.82
CA TRP A 188 -1.72 -14.77 2.23
C TRP A 188 -0.91 -13.92 1.22
N ILE A 189 0.30 -13.47 1.56
CA ILE A 189 1.18 -12.73 0.64
C ILE A 189 1.38 -13.53 -0.65
N THR A 190 1.74 -14.81 -0.54
CA THR A 190 1.92 -15.69 -1.69
C THR A 190 0.67 -15.79 -2.55
N ARG A 191 -0.50 -15.94 -1.91
CA ARG A 191 -1.81 -16.04 -2.58
C ARG A 191 -2.18 -14.77 -3.32
N VAL A 192 -2.00 -13.60 -2.71
CA VAL A 192 -2.40 -12.34 -3.33
C VAL A 192 -1.45 -11.92 -4.45
N HIS A 193 -0.16 -12.26 -4.38
CA HIS A 193 0.82 -11.89 -5.38
C HIS A 193 0.64 -12.58 -6.74
N VAL A 194 -0.05 -13.73 -6.80
CA VAL A 194 -0.36 -14.41 -8.06
C VAL A 194 -1.61 -13.86 -8.77
N ARG A 195 -2.36 -12.93 -8.12
CA ARG A 195 -3.48 -12.24 -8.77
C ARG A 195 -2.94 -11.26 -9.81
N GLU A 196 -3.50 -11.26 -11.00
CA GLU A 196 -3.09 -10.40 -12.11
C GLU A 196 -3.13 -8.91 -11.72
N SER A 197 -4.24 -8.47 -11.09
CA SER A 197 -4.40 -7.11 -10.58
C SER A 197 -3.29 -6.67 -9.62
N VAL A 198 -2.75 -7.60 -8.84
CA VAL A 198 -1.68 -7.37 -7.88
C VAL A 198 -0.30 -7.43 -8.56
N SER A 199 -0.01 -8.51 -9.29
CA SER A 199 1.29 -8.71 -9.93
C SER A 199 1.67 -7.61 -10.92
N GLU A 200 0.69 -7.05 -11.62
CA GLU A 200 0.91 -5.95 -12.56
C GLU A 200 0.98 -4.56 -11.90
N SER A 201 0.42 -4.42 -10.70
CA SER A 201 0.36 -3.15 -9.98
C SER A 201 1.51 -2.93 -9.01
N LEU A 202 2.13 -4.01 -8.51
CA LEU A 202 3.20 -3.92 -7.54
C LEU A 202 4.56 -3.65 -8.19
N ALA A 203 5.38 -2.85 -7.51
CA ALA A 203 6.77 -2.69 -7.89
C ALA A 203 7.56 -3.97 -7.59
N ASN A 204 8.53 -4.27 -8.45
CA ASN A 204 9.45 -5.39 -8.23
C ASN A 204 10.20 -5.21 -6.89
N PRO A 205 10.21 -6.21 -6.00
CA PRO A 205 10.86 -6.10 -4.69
C PRO A 205 12.37 -5.82 -4.75
N GLU A 206 13.09 -6.32 -5.75
CA GLU A 206 14.52 -6.03 -5.93
C GLU A 206 14.76 -4.55 -6.28
N LYS A 207 13.88 -3.96 -7.11
CA LYS A 207 13.93 -2.53 -7.40
C LYS A 207 13.66 -1.70 -6.15
N ILE A 208 12.70 -2.11 -5.31
CA ILE A 208 12.44 -1.47 -4.02
C ILE A 208 13.67 -1.58 -3.11
N LEU A 209 14.28 -2.76 -3.03
CA LEU A 209 15.48 -2.95 -2.21
C LEU A 209 16.63 -2.03 -2.63
N ASN A 210 16.89 -1.91 -3.94
CA ASN A 210 17.90 -1.00 -4.48
C ASN A 210 17.54 0.48 -4.20
N PHE A 211 16.26 0.82 -4.26
CA PHE A 211 15.78 2.14 -3.88
C PHE A 211 16.00 2.44 -2.39
N VAL A 212 15.78 1.47 -1.52
CA VAL A 212 16.05 1.59 -0.08
C VAL A 212 17.56 1.79 0.17
N VAL A 213 18.45 1.08 -0.53
CA VAL A 213 19.90 1.32 -0.44
C VAL A 213 20.22 2.79 -0.73
N MET A 214 19.71 3.34 -1.83
CA MET A 214 19.89 4.74 -2.18
C MET A 214 19.35 5.70 -1.10
N LEU A 215 18.15 5.41 -0.57
CA LEU A 215 17.54 6.23 0.48
C LEU A 215 18.36 6.21 1.77
N ARG A 216 18.93 5.06 2.16
CA ARG A 216 19.80 4.94 3.35
C ARG A 216 21.03 5.82 3.23
N GLN A 217 21.68 5.84 2.05
CA GLN A 217 22.80 6.72 1.77
C GLN A 217 22.40 8.20 1.86
N MET A 218 21.26 8.56 1.27
CA MET A 218 20.75 9.95 1.32
C MET A 218 20.41 10.41 2.75
N PHE A 219 19.96 9.51 3.61
CA PHE A 219 19.60 9.82 5.01
C PHE A 219 20.80 9.69 5.97
N GLY A 220 21.98 9.33 5.46
CA GLY A 220 23.17 9.16 6.29
C GLY A 220 23.01 8.05 7.33
N VAL A 221 22.40 6.94 6.91
CA VAL A 221 22.24 5.71 7.71
C VAL A 221 23.40 4.73 7.41
N GLU A 222 23.94 4.82 6.21
CA GLU A 222 25.17 4.15 5.71
C GLU A 222 26.16 5.16 5.21
#